data_ebe31d447ce9b7573bbcef279a310ed5
#
_entry.id   ebe31d447ce9b7573bbcef279a310ed5
#
_cell.length_a   1.000
_cell.length_b   1.000
_cell.length_c   1.000
_cell.angle_alpha   90.00
_cell.angle_beta   90.00
_cell.angle_gamma   90.00
#
_symmetry.space_group_name_H-M   'P 1'
#
loop_
_entity.id
_entity.type
_entity.pdbx_description
1 polymer ?
#
loop_
_entity_poly.entity_id
_entity_poly.type
_entity_poly.pdbx_seq_one_letter_code
_entity_poly.pdbx_strand_id
1 'polypeptide(L)'
;MEKKNVKLALVVGLVSIILSIYISLSGRETFATAWALFPPVLAIFMALLTKEVYSSLFLGILVGGILSSGGSLSKSLNNVVENGLIASVSQTAGIFIFLIVLGIMVVLINYSGGSRAFGEFAHSKIKSRKGAQLSTFFLCSMLFIDDYFNCLTSGSVMKPVTDSYKISRAKLAYIIDSTAAPICMIAPISSWAAAVSGYADGISGIEMFIRSIPFNFYSLLTLVFVVAIILFDNDFGPMKEFEKKAQEKGELGAVKTSKITAEDGNPDGKVIDLVFPILVLIVISILSLIYVGGFFDPASEFYRDFVNAFANTDSSVALAMGSISALIISIIYFIARGVISFEKSMDSLSEGFSSMVGAILILTMATSLKNLSNDLLGSQDFVGGLMKGAVGNLNSFLPAVIFVVAIFLAFATGTSWGTFGILIPIITSMFEIGEPLFFIGISACLSGAVCGDHISPISDTTIMSSAGAGCVHVDHVKTQLAYGLSVAAIATISYLIAGFTYSAVLSLAFGVGAIMVFMLILKYKNREKSLA
;
A
#
# COMPACT_ATOMS: atom_id res chain seq x y z
N MET A 1 16.08 21.18 2.07
CA MET A 1 14.86 22.05 1.94
C MET A 1 15.29 23.47 1.64
N GLU A 2 14.68 24.12 0.64
CA GLU A 2 14.87 25.55 0.46
C GLU A 2 14.32 26.31 1.67
N LYS A 3 15.05 27.29 2.19
CA LYS A 3 14.65 28.12 3.36
C LYS A 3 13.24 28.73 3.21
N LYS A 4 12.79 28.93 1.97
CA LYS A 4 11.47 29.49 1.64
C LYS A 4 10.34 28.52 1.98
N ASN A 5 10.52 27.23 1.69
CA ASN A 5 9.49 26.19 1.97
C ASN A 5 9.34 25.95 3.49
N VAL A 6 10.42 26.03 4.27
CA VAL A 6 10.36 25.92 5.74
C VAL A 6 9.52 27.03 6.35
N LYS A 7 9.76 28.30 5.92
CA LYS A 7 8.98 29.43 6.43
C LYS A 7 7.49 29.29 6.08
N LEU A 8 7.18 28.90 4.85
CA LEU A 8 5.80 28.68 4.42
C LEU A 8 5.14 27.57 5.24
N ALA A 9 5.83 26.46 5.44
CA ALA A 9 5.34 25.34 6.25
C ALA A 9 5.05 25.74 7.70
N LEU A 10 5.93 26.50 8.33
CA LEU A 10 5.70 27.02 9.69
C LEU A 10 4.49 27.94 9.76
N VAL A 11 4.32 28.84 8.78
CA VAL A 11 3.15 29.73 8.72
C VAL A 11 1.87 28.92 8.55
N VAL A 12 1.83 27.98 7.59
CA VAL A 12 0.67 27.12 7.35
C VAL A 12 0.33 26.29 8.60
N GLY A 13 1.34 25.69 9.24
CA GLY A 13 1.15 24.90 10.46
C GLY A 13 0.56 25.73 11.61
N LEU A 14 1.12 26.91 11.88
CA LEU A 14 0.63 27.83 12.92
C LEU A 14 -0.80 28.30 12.62
N VAL A 15 -1.08 28.71 11.39
CA VAL A 15 -2.43 29.15 10.99
C VAL A 15 -3.44 28.01 11.14
N SER A 16 -3.06 26.76 10.76
CA SER A 16 -3.93 25.60 10.91
C SER A 16 -4.23 25.26 12.36
N ILE A 17 -3.25 25.34 13.25
CA ILE A 17 -3.45 25.15 14.71
C ILE A 17 -4.37 26.23 15.26
N ILE A 18 -4.10 27.51 14.97
CA ILE A 18 -4.92 28.64 15.46
C ILE A 18 -6.38 28.51 14.94
N LEU A 19 -6.53 28.17 13.67
CA LEU A 19 -7.86 27.95 13.08
C LEU A 19 -8.60 26.81 13.77
N SER A 20 -7.93 25.70 14.03
CA SER A 20 -8.51 24.53 14.71
C SER A 20 -8.90 24.84 16.15
N ILE A 21 -8.09 25.60 16.88
CA ILE A 21 -8.43 26.08 18.23
C ILE A 21 -9.68 27.00 18.17
N TYR A 22 -9.70 27.95 17.23
CA TYR A 22 -10.85 28.85 17.07
C TYR A 22 -12.13 28.09 16.78
N ILE A 23 -12.11 27.10 15.86
CA ILE A 23 -13.28 26.29 15.51
C ILE A 23 -13.73 25.46 16.71
N SER A 24 -12.79 24.80 17.40
CA SER A 24 -13.08 23.98 18.56
C SER A 24 -13.70 24.79 19.71
N LEU A 25 -13.24 26.05 19.94
CA LEU A 25 -13.79 26.95 20.95
C LEU A 25 -15.10 27.60 20.54
N SER A 26 -15.38 27.72 19.23
CA SER A 26 -16.59 28.37 18.73
C SER A 26 -17.88 27.55 18.93
N GLY A 27 -17.77 26.32 19.45
CA GLY A 27 -18.89 25.39 19.63
C GLY A 27 -19.48 24.87 18.30
N ARG A 28 -18.80 25.07 17.18
CA ARG A 28 -19.23 24.54 15.89
C ARG A 28 -19.11 23.02 15.88
N GLU A 29 -20.09 22.38 15.32
CA GLU A 29 -20.05 20.95 15.09
C GLU A 29 -18.94 20.59 14.09
N THR A 30 -18.05 19.71 14.49
CA THR A 30 -16.93 19.23 13.66
C THR A 30 -17.13 17.79 13.20
N PHE A 31 -17.96 17.01 13.92
CA PHE A 31 -18.28 15.62 13.59
C PHE A 31 -19.11 15.55 12.30
N ALA A 32 -18.75 14.61 11.41
CA ALA A 32 -19.40 14.38 10.12
C ALA A 32 -19.54 15.63 9.23
N THR A 33 -18.58 16.54 9.30
CA THR A 33 -18.51 17.78 8.48
C THR A 33 -17.22 17.82 7.66
N ALA A 34 -17.08 18.82 6.79
CA ALA A 34 -15.84 19.03 6.02
C ALA A 34 -14.58 19.17 6.91
N TRP A 35 -14.74 19.58 8.17
CA TRP A 35 -13.63 19.65 9.13
C TRP A 35 -13.02 18.28 9.46
N ALA A 36 -13.77 17.21 9.27
CA ALA A 36 -13.26 15.84 9.47
C ALA A 36 -12.16 15.45 8.47
N LEU A 37 -12.16 16.05 7.27
CA LEU A 37 -11.13 15.83 6.25
C LEU A 37 -9.95 16.81 6.38
N PHE A 38 -10.07 17.86 7.20
CA PHE A 38 -9.02 18.87 7.31
C PHE A 38 -7.68 18.32 7.85
N PRO A 39 -7.65 17.48 8.92
CA PRO A 39 -6.40 16.92 9.43
C PRO A 39 -5.61 16.07 8.41
N PRO A 40 -6.20 15.08 7.72
CA PRO A 40 -5.47 14.30 6.72
C PRO A 40 -5.07 15.12 5.50
N VAL A 41 -5.93 16.02 5.00
CA VAL A 41 -5.59 16.90 3.87
C VAL A 41 -4.43 17.82 4.21
N LEU A 42 -4.41 18.37 5.43
CA LEU A 42 -3.30 19.19 5.92
C LEU A 42 -1.99 18.38 6.00
N ALA A 43 -2.05 17.18 6.57
CA ALA A 43 -0.87 16.30 6.67
C ALA A 43 -0.29 15.97 5.30
N ILE A 44 -1.14 15.62 4.33
CA ILE A 44 -0.73 15.32 2.95
C ILE A 44 -0.11 16.57 2.29
N PHE A 45 -0.79 17.71 2.39
CA PHE A 45 -0.30 18.97 1.82
C PHE A 45 1.08 19.33 2.39
N MET A 46 1.24 19.22 3.70
CA MET A 46 2.49 19.50 4.38
C MET A 46 3.60 18.51 3.98
N ALA A 47 3.30 17.21 3.88
CA ALA A 47 4.27 16.21 3.45
C ALA A 47 4.78 16.46 2.02
N LEU A 48 3.91 16.84 1.10
CA LEU A 48 4.28 17.19 -0.27
C LEU A 48 5.08 18.51 -0.35
N LEU A 49 4.73 19.50 0.48
CA LEU A 49 5.41 20.81 0.53
C LEU A 49 6.80 20.69 1.14
N THR A 50 6.92 20.00 2.28
CA THR A 50 8.15 19.93 3.08
C THR A 50 9.05 18.78 2.67
N LYS A 51 8.50 17.73 2.03
CA LYS A 51 9.14 16.43 1.79
C LYS A 51 9.55 15.75 3.11
N GLU A 52 8.79 15.99 4.17
CA GLU A 52 9.03 15.44 5.48
C GLU A 52 7.70 14.92 6.05
N VAL A 53 7.65 13.60 6.33
CA VAL A 53 6.42 12.89 6.68
C VAL A 53 6.11 13.00 8.16
N TYR A 54 7.10 12.84 9.04
CA TYR A 54 6.86 12.76 10.49
C TYR A 54 6.21 14.03 11.05
N SER A 55 6.80 15.20 10.77
CA SER A 55 6.24 16.47 11.23
C SER A 55 4.89 16.77 10.60
N SER A 56 4.69 16.36 9.37
CA SER A 56 3.42 16.56 8.64
C SER A 56 2.29 15.73 9.23
N LEU A 57 2.53 14.43 9.48
CA LEU A 57 1.56 13.55 10.14
C LEU A 57 1.30 14.00 11.57
N PHE A 58 2.34 14.37 12.31
CA PHE A 58 2.18 14.85 13.69
C PHE A 58 1.34 16.13 13.76
N LEU A 59 1.52 17.07 12.81
CA LEU A 59 0.67 18.24 12.70
C LEU A 59 -0.80 17.88 12.44
N GLY A 60 -1.05 16.94 11.53
CA GLY A 60 -2.41 16.43 11.27
C GLY A 60 -3.04 15.81 12.52
N ILE A 61 -2.28 14.98 13.26
CA ILE A 61 -2.72 14.36 14.52
C ILE A 61 -3.08 15.43 15.57
N LEU A 62 -2.21 16.44 15.75
CA LEU A 62 -2.48 17.55 16.68
C LEU A 62 -3.76 18.31 16.31
N VAL A 63 -3.92 18.66 15.03
CA VAL A 63 -5.10 19.34 14.52
C VAL A 63 -6.36 18.49 14.69
N GLY A 64 -6.28 17.17 14.39
CA GLY A 64 -7.38 16.22 14.62
C GLY A 64 -7.80 16.15 16.09
N GLY A 65 -6.83 16.05 17.00
CA GLY A 65 -7.07 16.05 18.44
C GLY A 65 -7.71 17.36 18.95
N ILE A 66 -7.30 18.52 18.42
CA ILE A 66 -7.89 19.82 18.76
C ILE A 66 -9.32 19.91 18.25
N LEU A 67 -9.58 19.58 17.00
CA LEU A 67 -10.92 19.68 16.39
C LEU A 67 -11.93 18.76 17.07
N SER A 68 -11.51 17.57 17.51
CA SER A 68 -12.36 16.59 18.20
C SER A 68 -12.57 16.86 19.69
N SER A 69 -11.91 17.89 20.27
CA SER A 69 -11.88 18.11 21.72
C SER A 69 -13.02 18.99 22.28
N GLY A 70 -13.73 19.73 21.42
CA GLY A 70 -14.73 20.69 21.86
C GLY A 70 -14.14 21.83 22.72
N GLY A 71 -12.90 22.25 22.44
CA GLY A 71 -12.19 23.36 23.11
C GLY A 71 -11.47 22.98 24.41
N SER A 72 -11.48 21.70 24.81
CA SER A 72 -10.80 21.24 26.03
C SER A 72 -9.37 20.77 25.72
N LEU A 73 -8.37 21.41 26.32
CA LEU A 73 -6.95 21.02 26.17
C LEU A 73 -6.69 19.59 26.68
N SER A 74 -7.25 19.24 27.83
CA SER A 74 -7.11 17.89 28.39
C SER A 74 -7.70 16.82 27.46
N LYS A 75 -8.88 17.07 26.91
CA LYS A 75 -9.50 16.16 25.94
C LYS A 75 -8.74 16.08 24.63
N SER A 76 -8.16 17.21 24.18
CA SER A 76 -7.30 17.23 22.98
C SER A 76 -6.06 16.35 23.18
N LEU A 77 -5.37 16.46 24.31
CA LEU A 77 -4.22 15.62 24.64
C LEU A 77 -4.61 14.14 24.77
N ASN A 78 -5.73 13.86 25.43
CA ASN A 78 -6.23 12.48 25.56
C ASN A 78 -6.56 11.87 24.20
N ASN A 79 -7.23 12.62 23.33
CA ASN A 79 -7.53 12.17 21.97
C ASN A 79 -6.25 11.87 21.18
N VAL A 80 -5.24 12.71 21.23
CA VAL A 80 -3.96 12.48 20.56
C VAL A 80 -3.23 11.26 21.12
N VAL A 81 -3.16 11.12 22.44
CA VAL A 81 -2.35 10.07 23.08
C VAL A 81 -3.10 8.75 23.12
N GLU A 82 -4.29 8.72 23.70
CA GLU A 82 -5.03 7.48 23.96
C GLU A 82 -5.74 6.97 22.72
N ASN A 83 -6.60 7.82 22.11
CA ASN A 83 -7.38 7.44 20.92
C ASN A 83 -6.55 7.44 19.63
N GLY A 84 -5.50 8.26 19.58
CA GLY A 84 -4.56 8.31 18.47
C GLY A 84 -3.42 7.29 18.62
N LEU A 85 -2.36 7.66 19.35
CA LEU A 85 -1.08 6.92 19.36
C LEU A 85 -1.18 5.54 20.00
N ILE A 86 -1.78 5.42 21.20
CA ILE A 86 -1.89 4.13 21.91
C ILE A 86 -2.82 3.18 21.14
N ALA A 87 -3.98 3.66 20.71
CA ALA A 87 -4.92 2.86 19.93
C ALA A 87 -4.27 2.40 18.61
N SER A 88 -3.52 3.26 17.93
CA SER A 88 -2.78 2.92 16.70
C SER A 88 -1.79 1.77 16.92
N VAL A 89 -0.94 1.87 17.96
CA VAL A 89 0.03 0.81 18.28
C VAL A 89 -0.68 -0.50 18.59
N SER A 90 -1.78 -0.45 19.35
CA SER A 90 -2.57 -1.64 19.69
C SER A 90 -3.18 -2.31 18.44
N GLN A 91 -3.76 -1.52 17.55
CA GLN A 91 -4.39 -2.02 16.31
C GLN A 91 -3.38 -2.61 15.33
N THR A 92 -2.16 -2.08 15.28
CA THR A 92 -1.12 -2.48 14.33
C THR A 92 -0.02 -3.36 14.94
N ALA A 93 -0.17 -3.79 16.18
CA ALA A 93 0.86 -4.53 16.92
C ALA A 93 1.37 -5.78 16.17
N GLY A 94 0.48 -6.57 15.58
CA GLY A 94 0.87 -7.75 14.81
C GLY A 94 1.66 -7.40 13.55
N ILE A 95 1.29 -6.32 12.87
CA ILE A 95 2.03 -5.81 11.70
C ILE A 95 3.42 -5.32 12.13
N PHE A 96 3.54 -4.66 13.29
CA PHE A 96 4.85 -4.25 13.82
C PHE A 96 5.75 -5.44 14.08
N ILE A 97 5.22 -6.51 14.69
CA ILE A 97 5.97 -7.76 14.92
C ILE A 97 6.43 -8.33 13.58
N PHE A 98 5.56 -8.40 12.58
CA PHE A 98 5.90 -8.88 11.26
C PHE A 98 7.01 -8.05 10.60
N LEU A 99 6.91 -6.72 10.63
CA LEU A 99 7.93 -5.80 10.11
C LEU A 99 9.29 -6.01 10.79
N ILE A 100 9.30 -6.08 12.13
CA ILE A 100 10.52 -6.30 12.92
C ILE A 100 11.17 -7.62 12.53
N VAL A 101 10.40 -8.69 12.49
CA VAL A 101 10.90 -10.02 12.13
C VAL A 101 11.46 -10.05 10.71
N LEU A 102 10.76 -9.39 9.77
CA LEU A 102 11.24 -9.27 8.40
C LEU A 102 12.58 -8.51 8.31
N GLY A 103 12.72 -7.41 9.07
CA GLY A 103 13.99 -6.70 9.19
C GLY A 103 15.12 -7.59 9.72
N ILE A 104 14.84 -8.39 10.76
CA ILE A 104 15.79 -9.36 11.33
C ILE A 104 16.18 -10.41 10.28
N MET A 105 15.22 -10.98 9.57
CA MET A 105 15.48 -11.97 8.53
C MET A 105 16.35 -11.40 7.40
N VAL A 106 16.13 -10.15 6.98
CA VAL A 106 16.98 -9.48 5.97
C VAL A 106 18.42 -9.34 6.47
N VAL A 107 18.62 -8.96 7.74
CA VAL A 107 19.96 -8.87 8.34
C VAL A 107 20.63 -10.24 8.40
N LEU A 108 19.93 -11.28 8.85
CA LEU A 108 20.44 -12.66 8.87
C LEU A 108 20.84 -13.15 7.48
N ILE A 109 20.00 -12.93 6.47
CA ILE A 109 20.28 -13.30 5.07
C ILE A 109 21.51 -12.54 4.55
N ASN A 110 21.68 -11.26 4.91
CA ASN A 110 22.89 -10.51 4.56
C ASN A 110 24.13 -11.07 5.26
N TYR A 111 24.06 -11.34 6.55
CA TYR A 111 25.17 -11.95 7.31
C TYR A 111 25.57 -13.32 6.80
N SER A 112 24.62 -14.14 6.35
CA SER A 112 24.90 -15.44 5.75
C SER A 112 25.62 -15.36 4.40
N GLY A 113 25.64 -14.18 3.75
CA GLY A 113 26.11 -14.00 2.37
C GLY A 113 25.10 -14.44 1.32
N GLY A 114 23.88 -14.84 1.73
CA GLY A 114 22.82 -15.33 0.84
C GLY A 114 22.36 -14.28 -0.17
N SER A 115 22.25 -13.00 0.25
CA SER A 115 21.87 -11.88 -0.64
C SER A 115 22.89 -11.71 -1.78
N ARG A 116 24.20 -11.77 -1.49
CA ARG A 116 25.24 -11.66 -2.49
C ARG A 116 25.20 -12.84 -3.46
N ALA A 117 25.18 -14.08 -2.94
CA ALA A 117 25.14 -15.28 -3.76
C ALA A 117 23.91 -15.32 -4.68
N PHE A 118 22.76 -14.86 -4.17
CA PHE A 118 21.54 -14.75 -4.98
C PHE A 118 21.63 -13.65 -6.04
N GLY A 119 22.23 -12.51 -5.72
CA GLY A 119 22.49 -11.44 -6.70
C GLY A 119 23.35 -11.93 -7.86
N GLU A 120 24.44 -12.64 -7.59
CA GLU A 120 25.32 -13.26 -8.60
C GLU A 120 24.57 -14.30 -9.45
N PHE A 121 23.79 -15.18 -8.80
CA PHE A 121 22.94 -16.16 -9.50
C PHE A 121 21.90 -15.49 -10.39
N ALA A 122 21.17 -14.51 -9.86
CA ALA A 122 20.15 -13.77 -10.60
C ALA A 122 20.74 -13.05 -11.81
N HIS A 123 21.94 -12.45 -11.63
CA HIS A 123 22.67 -11.83 -12.74
C HIS A 123 23.04 -12.84 -13.84
N SER A 124 23.29 -14.10 -13.49
CA SER A 124 23.58 -15.16 -14.46
C SER A 124 22.34 -15.60 -15.26
N LYS A 125 21.14 -15.53 -14.68
CA LYS A 125 19.86 -16.01 -15.25
C LYS A 125 19.03 -14.91 -15.88
N ILE A 126 18.91 -13.78 -15.20
CA ILE A 126 18.22 -12.59 -15.70
C ILE A 126 19.23 -11.83 -16.55
N LYS A 127 18.94 -11.68 -17.83
CA LYS A 127 19.89 -11.10 -18.81
C LYS A 127 19.63 -9.63 -19.14
N SER A 128 18.63 -9.02 -18.51
CA SER A 128 18.28 -7.65 -18.85
C SER A 128 17.56 -6.95 -17.68
N ARG A 129 17.67 -5.63 -17.69
CA ARG A 129 16.97 -4.73 -16.77
C ARG A 129 15.45 -4.92 -16.83
N LYS A 130 14.89 -5.10 -18.04
CA LYS A 130 13.47 -5.42 -18.23
C LYS A 130 13.12 -6.78 -17.61
N GLY A 131 13.99 -7.76 -17.77
CA GLY A 131 13.82 -9.08 -17.15
C GLY A 131 13.75 -9.00 -15.62
N ALA A 132 14.59 -8.18 -14.97
CA ALA A 132 14.56 -8.00 -13.51
C ALA A 132 13.22 -7.36 -13.06
N GLN A 133 12.73 -6.35 -13.77
CA GLN A 133 11.44 -5.71 -13.47
C GLN A 133 10.26 -6.65 -13.70
N LEU A 134 10.25 -7.40 -14.81
CA LEU A 134 9.20 -8.40 -15.09
C LEU A 134 9.22 -9.54 -14.07
N SER A 135 10.41 -9.99 -13.61
CA SER A 135 10.52 -10.98 -12.55
C SER A 135 9.95 -10.47 -11.23
N THR A 136 10.13 -9.18 -10.91
CA THR A 136 9.51 -8.54 -9.75
C THR A 136 7.98 -8.54 -9.89
N PHE A 137 7.46 -8.10 -11.03
CA PHE A 137 6.02 -8.11 -11.32
C PHE A 137 5.42 -9.51 -11.21
N PHE A 138 6.11 -10.52 -11.77
CA PHE A 138 5.66 -11.91 -11.72
C PHE A 138 5.65 -12.44 -10.28
N LEU A 139 6.70 -12.19 -9.49
CA LEU A 139 6.75 -12.59 -8.08
C LEU A 139 5.59 -11.96 -7.29
N CYS A 140 5.37 -10.64 -7.43
CA CYS A 140 4.25 -9.98 -6.80
C CYS A 140 2.90 -10.58 -7.22
N SER A 141 2.77 -10.95 -8.51
CA SER A 141 1.54 -11.60 -9.01
C SER A 141 1.32 -12.99 -8.44
N MET A 142 2.38 -13.70 -8.06
CA MET A 142 2.27 -15.02 -7.41
C MET A 142 1.90 -14.92 -5.92
N LEU A 143 2.19 -13.80 -5.28
CA LEU A 143 1.92 -13.56 -3.85
C LEU A 143 0.56 -12.86 -3.63
N PHE A 144 -0.43 -13.18 -4.43
CA PHE A 144 -1.77 -12.54 -4.46
C PHE A 144 -2.63 -12.75 -3.20
N ILE A 145 -2.16 -13.48 -2.24
CA ILE A 145 -2.91 -13.94 -1.07
C ILE A 145 -3.22 -12.77 -0.13
N ASP A 146 -2.20 -11.95 0.15
CA ASP A 146 -2.29 -10.80 1.04
C ASP A 146 -1.33 -9.70 0.54
N ASP A 147 -1.79 -8.46 0.49
CA ASP A 147 -1.03 -7.34 -0.07
C ASP A 147 0.11 -6.87 0.85
N TYR A 148 -0.06 -6.89 2.17
CA TYR A 148 0.98 -6.54 3.13
C TYR A 148 2.15 -7.53 3.06
N PHE A 149 1.82 -8.81 3.08
CA PHE A 149 2.80 -9.87 2.88
C PHE A 149 3.53 -9.74 1.55
N ASN A 150 2.79 -9.45 0.48
CA ASN A 150 3.33 -9.25 -0.86
C ASN A 150 4.32 -8.08 -0.90
N CYS A 151 3.92 -6.90 -0.42
CA CYS A 151 4.75 -5.69 -0.43
C CYS A 151 6.11 -5.92 0.24
N LEU A 152 6.12 -6.51 1.42
CA LEU A 152 7.32 -6.69 2.22
C LEU A 152 8.20 -7.83 1.69
N THR A 153 7.58 -8.97 1.35
CA THR A 153 8.32 -10.15 0.87
C THR A 153 8.93 -9.90 -0.50
N SER A 154 8.13 -9.40 -1.47
CA SER A 154 8.64 -9.11 -2.82
C SER A 154 9.76 -8.08 -2.80
N GLY A 155 9.65 -7.05 -1.94
CA GLY A 155 10.69 -6.05 -1.76
C GLY A 155 12.00 -6.67 -1.28
N SER A 156 11.94 -7.48 -0.23
CA SER A 156 13.12 -8.13 0.35
C SER A 156 13.82 -9.06 -0.64
N VAL A 157 13.04 -9.84 -1.40
CA VAL A 157 13.55 -10.80 -2.39
C VAL A 157 14.15 -10.11 -3.60
N MET A 158 13.46 -9.11 -4.16
CA MET A 158 13.85 -8.53 -5.44
C MET A 158 14.84 -7.37 -5.33
N LYS A 159 15.03 -6.83 -4.14
CA LYS A 159 15.97 -5.74 -3.86
C LYS A 159 17.40 -6.02 -4.37
N PRO A 160 18.07 -7.13 -4.01
CA PRO A 160 19.43 -7.41 -4.50
C PRO A 160 19.46 -7.60 -6.03
N VAL A 161 18.39 -8.15 -6.62
CA VAL A 161 18.30 -8.33 -8.07
C VAL A 161 18.20 -6.97 -8.77
N THR A 162 17.25 -6.13 -8.36
CA THR A 162 17.03 -4.81 -8.98
C THR A 162 18.22 -3.88 -8.80
N ASP A 163 18.94 -3.96 -7.68
CA ASP A 163 20.17 -3.21 -7.43
C ASP A 163 21.26 -3.57 -8.43
N SER A 164 21.46 -4.86 -8.70
CA SER A 164 22.47 -5.32 -9.67
C SER A 164 22.22 -4.83 -11.09
N TYR A 165 20.96 -4.53 -11.44
CA TYR A 165 20.54 -3.94 -12.72
C TYR A 165 20.38 -2.42 -12.69
N LYS A 166 20.84 -1.75 -11.64
CA LYS A 166 20.74 -0.28 -11.47
C LYS A 166 19.31 0.23 -11.67
N ILE A 167 18.31 -0.49 -11.12
CA ILE A 167 16.92 -0.06 -11.06
C ILE A 167 16.75 0.72 -9.75
N SER A 168 16.13 1.90 -9.80
CA SER A 168 15.94 2.71 -8.60
C SER A 168 15.03 2.02 -7.59
N ARG A 169 15.24 2.29 -6.31
CA ARG A 169 14.38 1.78 -5.23
C ARG A 169 12.94 2.30 -5.36
N ALA A 170 12.78 3.51 -5.89
CA ALA A 170 11.47 4.08 -6.21
C ALA A 170 10.74 3.27 -7.29
N LYS A 171 11.47 2.79 -8.32
CA LYS A 171 10.89 1.94 -9.36
C LYS A 171 10.53 0.55 -8.82
N LEU A 172 11.38 -0.02 -7.96
CA LEU A 172 11.08 -1.28 -7.29
C LEU A 172 9.82 -1.14 -6.42
N ALA A 173 9.75 -0.12 -5.56
CA ALA A 173 8.59 0.15 -4.72
C ALA A 173 7.31 0.34 -5.55
N TYR A 174 7.39 1.07 -6.68
CA TYR A 174 6.27 1.25 -7.60
C TYR A 174 5.76 -0.08 -8.19
N ILE A 175 6.66 -0.95 -8.69
CA ILE A 175 6.25 -2.24 -9.26
C ILE A 175 5.56 -3.09 -8.19
N ILE A 176 6.07 -3.10 -6.97
CA ILE A 176 5.51 -3.86 -5.86
C ILE A 176 4.13 -3.32 -5.50
N ASP A 177 4.03 -2.04 -5.15
CA ASP A 177 2.80 -1.40 -4.70
C ASP A 177 1.70 -1.49 -5.76
N SER A 178 2.03 -1.12 -7.01
CA SER A 178 1.11 -1.18 -8.14
C SER A 178 0.77 -2.61 -8.63
N THR A 179 1.30 -3.64 -7.98
CA THR A 179 0.95 -5.04 -8.27
C THR A 179 0.28 -5.70 -7.07
N ALA A 180 0.74 -5.46 -5.84
CA ALA A 180 0.30 -6.18 -4.66
C ALA A 180 -1.21 -6.04 -4.39
N ALA A 181 -1.71 -4.84 -4.14
CA ALA A 181 -3.13 -4.61 -3.91
C ALA A 181 -3.98 -4.88 -5.17
N PRO A 182 -3.60 -4.44 -6.40
CA PRO A 182 -4.34 -4.78 -7.61
C PRO A 182 -4.51 -6.27 -7.87
N ILE A 183 -3.48 -7.09 -7.62
CA ILE A 183 -3.59 -8.53 -7.85
C ILE A 183 -4.49 -9.20 -6.79
N CYS A 184 -4.41 -8.77 -5.51
CA CYS A 184 -5.29 -9.26 -4.45
C CYS A 184 -6.76 -8.92 -4.75
N MET A 185 -7.01 -7.75 -5.36
CA MET A 185 -8.35 -7.27 -5.71
C MET A 185 -9.01 -8.03 -6.87
N ILE A 186 -8.25 -8.75 -7.67
CA ILE A 186 -8.77 -9.59 -8.76
C ILE A 186 -8.64 -11.08 -8.49
N ALA A 187 -8.06 -11.46 -7.35
CA ALA A 187 -7.90 -12.84 -6.93
C ALA A 187 -9.11 -13.27 -6.07
N PRO A 188 -9.89 -14.30 -6.51
CA PRO A 188 -11.07 -14.74 -5.76
C PRO A 188 -10.78 -15.30 -4.37
N ILE A 189 -9.52 -15.70 -4.14
CA ILE A 189 -9.03 -16.23 -2.86
C ILE A 189 -7.93 -15.31 -2.36
N SER A 190 -8.32 -14.22 -1.69
CA SER A 190 -7.41 -13.23 -1.11
C SER A 190 -8.01 -12.64 0.16
N SER A 191 -7.18 -12.00 0.99
CA SER A 191 -7.63 -11.24 2.15
C SER A 191 -8.68 -10.16 1.77
N TRP A 192 -8.59 -9.64 0.55
CA TRP A 192 -9.53 -8.63 0.03
C TRP A 192 -10.88 -9.23 -0.35
N ALA A 193 -10.91 -10.39 -1.01
CA ALA A 193 -12.16 -11.09 -1.31
C ALA A 193 -12.96 -11.39 -0.02
N ALA A 194 -12.23 -11.77 1.02
CA ALA A 194 -12.75 -11.98 2.35
C ALA A 194 -13.39 -10.73 2.95
N ALA A 195 -12.60 -9.66 3.05
CA ALA A 195 -13.05 -8.41 3.65
C ALA A 195 -14.26 -7.82 2.94
N VAL A 196 -14.24 -7.80 1.60
CA VAL A 196 -15.36 -7.30 0.78
C VAL A 196 -16.62 -8.15 1.00
N SER A 197 -16.45 -9.47 1.15
CA SER A 197 -17.57 -10.38 1.42
C SER A 197 -18.29 -10.08 2.74
N GLY A 198 -17.58 -9.56 3.74
CA GLY A 198 -18.17 -9.14 5.02
C GLY A 198 -19.16 -7.97 4.95
N TYR A 199 -19.16 -7.22 3.84
CA TYR A 199 -20.09 -6.12 3.60
C TYR A 199 -21.26 -6.47 2.68
N ALA A 200 -21.35 -7.72 2.24
CA ALA A 200 -22.43 -8.18 1.39
C ALA A 200 -23.74 -8.30 2.19
N ASP A 201 -24.80 -7.68 1.68
CA ASP A 201 -26.14 -7.82 2.22
C ASP A 201 -27.07 -8.22 1.07
N GLY A 202 -27.87 -9.26 1.27
CA GLY A 202 -28.80 -9.79 0.25
C GLY A 202 -28.18 -10.55 -0.93
N ILE A 203 -26.86 -10.74 -0.96
CA ILE A 203 -26.12 -11.51 -1.96
C ILE A 203 -24.94 -12.24 -1.30
N SER A 204 -24.50 -13.37 -1.87
CA SER A 204 -23.24 -14.01 -1.43
C SER A 204 -22.05 -13.06 -1.64
N GLY A 205 -21.25 -12.86 -0.58
CA GLY A 205 -20.09 -11.95 -0.64
C GLY A 205 -19.07 -12.35 -1.70
N ILE A 206 -18.80 -13.65 -1.83
CA ILE A 206 -17.91 -14.18 -2.87
C ILE A 206 -18.49 -13.96 -4.26
N GLU A 207 -19.80 -14.14 -4.46
CA GLU A 207 -20.46 -13.85 -5.73
C GLU A 207 -20.35 -12.38 -6.09
N MET A 208 -20.65 -11.49 -5.13
CA MET A 208 -20.51 -10.04 -5.30
C MET A 208 -19.10 -9.67 -5.74
N PHE A 209 -18.08 -10.22 -5.07
CA PHE A 209 -16.68 -9.94 -5.38
C PHE A 209 -16.30 -10.47 -6.78
N ILE A 210 -16.55 -11.76 -7.09
CA ILE A 210 -16.18 -12.37 -8.38
C ILE A 210 -16.84 -11.66 -9.55
N ARG A 211 -18.13 -11.32 -9.43
CA ARG A 211 -18.87 -10.62 -10.52
C ARG A 211 -18.40 -9.17 -10.70
N SER A 212 -17.77 -8.58 -9.69
CA SER A 212 -17.17 -7.25 -9.79
C SER A 212 -15.79 -7.25 -10.45
N ILE A 213 -15.05 -8.37 -10.44
CA ILE A 213 -13.68 -8.46 -10.98
C ILE A 213 -13.56 -7.95 -12.43
N PRO A 214 -14.43 -8.33 -13.40
CA PRO A 214 -14.30 -7.88 -14.78
C PRO A 214 -14.40 -6.36 -14.97
N PHE A 215 -15.02 -5.67 -14.04
CA PHE A 215 -15.19 -4.22 -14.02
C PHE A 215 -14.14 -3.50 -13.15
N ASN A 216 -13.20 -4.21 -12.54
CA ASN A 216 -12.16 -3.59 -11.70
C ASN A 216 -11.10 -2.93 -12.59
N PHE A 217 -11.51 -1.82 -13.24
CA PHE A 217 -10.69 -1.19 -14.29
C PHE A 217 -9.37 -0.65 -13.77
N TYR A 218 -9.34 -0.01 -12.58
CA TYR A 218 -8.08 0.52 -12.09
C TYR A 218 -7.06 -0.58 -11.82
N SER A 219 -7.43 -1.66 -11.13
CA SER A 219 -6.51 -2.76 -10.85
C SER A 219 -6.03 -3.43 -12.14
N LEU A 220 -6.96 -3.77 -13.04
CA LEU A 220 -6.62 -4.41 -14.32
C LEU A 220 -5.74 -3.52 -15.20
N LEU A 221 -6.07 -2.24 -15.32
CA LEU A 221 -5.31 -1.29 -16.13
C LEU A 221 -3.96 -0.93 -15.49
N THR A 222 -3.86 -0.91 -14.15
CA THR A 222 -2.57 -0.70 -13.46
C THR A 222 -1.61 -1.84 -13.73
N LEU A 223 -2.05 -3.09 -13.69
CA LEU A 223 -1.22 -4.25 -14.05
C LEU A 223 -0.75 -4.17 -15.51
N VAL A 224 -1.64 -3.81 -16.44
CA VAL A 224 -1.28 -3.57 -17.85
C VAL A 224 -0.27 -2.42 -17.98
N PHE A 225 -0.47 -1.34 -17.22
CA PHE A 225 0.39 -0.17 -17.24
C PHE A 225 1.79 -0.45 -16.71
N VAL A 226 1.92 -1.22 -15.60
CA VAL A 226 3.21 -1.67 -15.08
C VAL A 226 3.98 -2.46 -16.16
N VAL A 227 3.33 -3.42 -16.80
CA VAL A 227 3.95 -4.22 -17.87
C VAL A 227 4.30 -3.33 -19.07
N ALA A 228 3.42 -2.42 -19.47
CA ALA A 228 3.66 -1.50 -20.59
C ALA A 228 4.87 -0.59 -20.31
N ILE A 229 4.97 0.03 -19.12
CA ILE A 229 6.13 0.87 -18.76
C ILE A 229 7.44 0.07 -18.82
N ILE A 230 7.44 -1.16 -18.35
CA ILE A 230 8.63 -2.03 -18.39
C ILE A 230 9.01 -2.37 -19.82
N LEU A 231 8.06 -2.78 -20.64
CA LEU A 231 8.32 -3.20 -22.02
C LEU A 231 8.75 -2.04 -22.92
N PHE A 232 8.08 -0.90 -22.82
CA PHE A 232 8.42 0.30 -23.60
C PHE A 232 9.69 0.99 -23.08
N ASP A 233 10.12 0.70 -21.84
CA ASP A 233 11.30 1.29 -21.19
C ASP A 233 11.26 2.82 -21.22
N ASN A 234 10.12 3.38 -20.86
CA ASN A 234 9.84 4.80 -21.09
C ASN A 234 9.21 5.47 -19.88
N ASP A 235 10.01 5.67 -18.85
CA ASP A 235 9.60 6.37 -17.64
C ASP A 235 9.36 7.87 -17.89
N PHE A 236 8.41 8.44 -17.15
CA PHE A 236 8.05 9.86 -17.22
C PHE A 236 7.86 10.45 -15.82
N GLY A 237 7.67 11.77 -15.78
CA GLY A 237 7.54 12.48 -14.52
C GLY A 237 8.76 12.31 -13.60
N PRO A 238 8.58 12.37 -12.29
CA PRO A 238 9.69 12.25 -11.33
C PRO A 238 10.42 10.90 -11.43
N MET A 239 9.74 9.80 -11.75
CA MET A 239 10.36 8.48 -11.88
C MET A 239 11.51 8.47 -12.91
N LYS A 240 11.36 9.19 -14.02
CA LYS A 240 12.39 9.29 -15.06
C LYS A 240 13.71 9.83 -14.51
N GLU A 241 13.67 10.79 -13.57
CA GLU A 241 14.86 11.36 -12.96
C GLU A 241 15.55 10.37 -12.02
N PHE A 242 14.76 9.62 -11.23
CA PHE A 242 15.27 8.57 -10.33
C PHE A 242 15.96 7.46 -11.13
N GLU A 243 15.32 6.99 -12.18
CA GLU A 243 15.85 5.95 -13.05
C GLU A 243 17.12 6.41 -13.78
N LYS A 244 17.17 7.66 -14.25
CA LYS A 244 18.36 8.23 -14.86
C LYS A 244 19.53 8.29 -13.87
N LYS A 245 19.31 8.74 -12.63
CA LYS A 245 20.35 8.77 -11.58
C LYS A 245 20.84 7.37 -11.24
N ALA A 246 19.93 6.39 -11.13
CA ALA A 246 20.27 5.01 -10.86
C ALA A 246 21.17 4.41 -11.97
N GLN A 247 20.84 4.65 -13.24
CA GLN A 247 21.58 4.12 -14.38
C GLN A 247 22.95 4.79 -14.56
N GLU A 248 22.99 6.12 -14.55
CA GLU A 248 24.19 6.90 -14.87
C GLU A 248 25.18 6.97 -13.69
N LYS A 249 24.64 7.14 -12.46
CA LYS A 249 25.46 7.39 -11.25
C LYS A 249 25.48 6.25 -10.27
N GLY A 250 24.63 5.22 -10.43
CA GLY A 250 24.46 4.18 -9.44
C GLY A 250 23.72 4.65 -8.16
N GLU A 251 23.10 5.84 -8.21
CA GLU A 251 22.33 6.40 -7.09
C GLU A 251 20.94 5.77 -7.06
N LEU A 252 20.76 4.66 -6.33
CA LEU A 252 19.52 3.90 -6.30
C LEU A 252 18.39 4.55 -5.48
N GLY A 253 18.66 5.60 -4.72
CA GLY A 253 17.68 6.25 -3.84
C GLY A 253 17.37 5.41 -2.59
N ALA A 254 18.35 4.66 -2.08
CA ALA A 254 18.21 3.82 -0.90
C ALA A 254 18.13 4.66 0.39
N VAL A 255 17.38 4.16 1.38
CA VAL A 255 17.39 4.69 2.74
C VAL A 255 18.76 4.42 3.38
N LYS A 256 19.37 5.43 3.99
CA LYS A 256 20.69 5.34 4.65
C LYS A 256 20.63 4.61 6.02
N THR A 257 19.86 3.55 6.15
CA THR A 257 19.54 2.96 7.48
C THR A 257 20.33 1.70 7.84
N SER A 258 20.99 1.01 6.92
CA SER A 258 21.80 -0.14 7.30
C SER A 258 23.29 0.14 7.07
N LYS A 259 24.09 -0.04 8.14
CA LYS A 259 25.55 -0.06 8.04
C LYS A 259 26.06 -1.35 7.38
N ILE A 260 25.19 -2.36 7.20
CA ILE A 260 25.54 -3.67 6.66
C ILE A 260 25.15 -3.71 5.20
N THR A 261 26.14 -3.84 4.34
CA THR A 261 25.98 -4.07 2.91
C THR A 261 26.01 -5.57 2.62
N ALA A 262 25.52 -6.00 1.46
CA ALA A 262 25.63 -7.41 1.03
C ALA A 262 27.10 -7.86 0.89
N GLU A 263 28.04 -6.91 0.84
CA GLU A 263 29.49 -7.18 0.77
C GLU A 263 30.09 -7.63 2.11
N ASP A 264 29.42 -7.29 3.24
CA ASP A 264 29.90 -7.65 4.59
C ASP A 264 29.51 -9.08 5.03
N GLY A 265 28.79 -9.82 4.18
CA GLY A 265 28.30 -11.18 4.47
C GLY A 265 29.38 -12.25 4.39
N ASN A 266 29.07 -13.45 4.95
CA ASN A 266 29.95 -14.63 4.88
C ASN A 266 30.33 -14.95 3.42
N PRO A 267 31.63 -15.07 3.07
CA PRO A 267 32.05 -15.42 1.72
C PRO A 267 31.55 -16.80 1.24
N ASP A 268 31.30 -17.73 2.15
CA ASP A 268 30.80 -19.08 1.85
C ASP A 268 29.26 -19.16 1.71
N GLY A 269 28.58 -18.01 1.73
CA GLY A 269 27.13 -17.90 1.54
C GLY A 269 26.70 -18.44 0.18
N LYS A 270 25.57 -19.15 0.17
CA LYS A 270 24.99 -19.79 -1.02
C LYS A 270 23.59 -19.22 -1.30
N VAL A 271 23.11 -19.40 -2.53
CA VAL A 271 21.75 -19.01 -2.95
C VAL A 271 20.67 -19.56 -2.00
N ILE A 272 20.87 -20.77 -1.48
CA ILE A 272 19.94 -21.41 -0.55
C ILE A 272 19.80 -20.63 0.77
N ASP A 273 20.80 -19.85 1.17
CA ASP A 273 20.79 -19.06 2.40
C ASP A 273 19.89 -17.82 2.29
N LEU A 274 19.47 -17.46 1.08
CA LEU A 274 18.38 -16.51 0.84
C LEU A 274 17.07 -17.25 0.58
N VAL A 275 17.09 -18.26 -0.29
CA VAL A 275 15.86 -18.92 -0.78
C VAL A 275 15.16 -19.68 0.34
N PHE A 276 15.89 -20.42 1.19
CA PHE A 276 15.30 -21.25 2.25
C PHE A 276 14.54 -20.44 3.29
N PRO A 277 15.12 -19.39 3.94
CA PRO A 277 14.37 -18.57 4.90
C PRO A 277 13.11 -17.93 4.32
N ILE A 278 13.17 -17.50 3.06
CA ILE A 278 12.03 -16.89 2.37
C ILE A 278 10.94 -17.92 2.07
N LEU A 279 11.30 -19.10 1.58
CA LEU A 279 10.34 -20.19 1.38
C LEU A 279 9.69 -20.60 2.71
N VAL A 280 10.46 -20.71 3.78
CA VAL A 280 9.93 -20.99 5.12
C VAL A 280 8.97 -19.90 5.54
N LEU A 281 9.33 -18.63 5.36
CA LEU A 281 8.43 -17.50 5.67
C LEU A 281 7.11 -17.61 4.90
N ILE A 282 7.16 -17.84 3.59
CA ILE A 282 5.97 -17.97 2.73
C ILE A 282 5.08 -19.12 3.21
N VAL A 283 5.65 -20.32 3.35
CA VAL A 283 4.89 -21.52 3.70
C VAL A 283 4.26 -21.38 5.10
N ILE A 284 5.05 -20.96 6.09
CA ILE A 284 4.57 -20.82 7.47
C ILE A 284 3.55 -19.68 7.60
N SER A 285 3.73 -18.56 6.87
CA SER A 285 2.73 -17.48 6.87
C SER A 285 1.39 -17.94 6.29
N ILE A 286 1.39 -18.70 5.18
CA ILE A 286 0.17 -19.28 4.61
C ILE A 286 -0.49 -20.24 5.61
N LEU A 287 0.29 -21.14 6.23
CA LEU A 287 -0.21 -22.05 7.25
C LEU A 287 -0.80 -21.31 8.46
N SER A 288 -0.17 -20.21 8.87
CA SER A 288 -0.65 -19.37 9.97
C SER A 288 -1.95 -18.66 9.62
N LEU A 289 -2.09 -18.16 8.38
CA LEU A 289 -3.34 -17.53 7.91
C LEU A 289 -4.52 -18.49 7.99
N ILE A 290 -4.37 -19.71 7.49
CA ILE A 290 -5.44 -20.72 7.57
C ILE A 290 -5.66 -21.25 9.00
N TYR A 291 -4.61 -21.30 9.82
CA TYR A 291 -4.70 -21.71 11.23
C TYR A 291 -5.51 -20.70 12.05
N VAL A 292 -5.15 -19.42 11.97
CA VAL A 292 -5.85 -18.34 12.69
C VAL A 292 -7.30 -18.22 12.23
N GLY A 293 -7.57 -18.47 10.94
CA GLY A 293 -8.93 -18.51 10.38
C GLY A 293 -9.76 -19.73 10.77
N GLY A 294 -9.21 -20.67 11.59
CA GLY A 294 -9.97 -21.79 12.14
C GLY A 294 -10.02 -23.06 11.29
N PHE A 295 -9.22 -23.18 10.23
CA PHE A 295 -9.20 -24.34 9.34
C PHE A 295 -8.94 -25.68 10.07
N PHE A 296 -8.09 -25.65 11.09
CA PHE A 296 -7.68 -26.84 11.85
C PHE A 296 -8.48 -27.05 13.13
N ASP A 297 -9.34 -26.11 13.52
CA ASP A 297 -10.13 -26.18 14.75
C ASP A 297 -11.46 -26.88 14.48
N PRO A 298 -11.70 -28.10 15.03
CA PRO A 298 -12.96 -28.82 14.87
C PRO A 298 -14.19 -28.07 15.43
N ALA A 299 -14.00 -27.11 16.32
CA ALA A 299 -15.07 -26.28 16.87
C ALA A 299 -15.37 -25.04 16.01
N SER A 300 -14.51 -24.74 15.04
CA SER A 300 -14.70 -23.62 14.12
C SER A 300 -15.75 -23.94 13.06
N GLU A 301 -16.56 -22.95 12.72
CA GLU A 301 -17.49 -23.00 11.58
C GLU A 301 -16.74 -23.24 10.26
N PHE A 302 -15.44 -22.87 10.19
CA PHE A 302 -14.58 -22.98 9.00
C PHE A 302 -13.66 -24.20 9.01
N TYR A 303 -13.96 -25.21 9.86
CA TYR A 303 -13.16 -26.44 9.94
C TYR A 303 -13.06 -27.13 8.57
N ARG A 304 -11.83 -27.32 8.07
CA ARG A 304 -11.52 -27.89 6.74
C ARG A 304 -12.07 -27.12 5.56
N ASP A 305 -12.56 -25.91 5.75
CA ASP A 305 -12.94 -25.01 4.67
C ASP A 305 -11.81 -23.97 4.45
N PHE A 306 -10.96 -24.26 3.47
CA PHE A 306 -9.78 -23.43 3.20
C PHE A 306 -10.17 -21.98 2.84
N VAL A 307 -11.19 -21.81 2.00
CA VAL A 307 -11.61 -20.51 1.48
C VAL A 307 -12.16 -19.65 2.60
N ASN A 308 -13.09 -20.16 3.38
CA ASN A 308 -13.71 -19.41 4.45
C ASN A 308 -12.78 -19.21 5.66
N ALA A 309 -11.95 -20.19 6.01
CA ALA A 309 -10.93 -20.03 7.04
C ALA A 309 -9.94 -18.92 6.65
N PHE A 310 -9.48 -18.93 5.40
CA PHE A 310 -8.61 -17.88 4.90
C PHE A 310 -9.29 -16.50 4.91
N ALA A 311 -10.55 -16.47 4.50
CA ALA A 311 -11.42 -15.30 4.46
C ALA A 311 -11.63 -14.64 5.83
N ASN A 312 -11.73 -15.41 6.89
CA ASN A 312 -12.02 -14.93 8.24
C ASN A 312 -10.77 -14.82 9.14
N THR A 313 -9.57 -14.87 8.55
CA THR A 313 -8.33 -14.76 9.31
C THR A 313 -8.06 -13.32 9.76
N ASP A 314 -7.55 -13.17 10.98
CA ASP A 314 -6.87 -11.94 11.37
C ASP A 314 -5.44 -11.96 10.82
N SER A 315 -5.25 -11.29 9.68
CA SER A 315 -3.95 -11.24 8.99
C SER A 315 -2.84 -10.66 9.87
N SER A 316 -3.15 -9.70 10.75
CA SER A 316 -2.18 -9.08 11.65
C SER A 316 -1.60 -10.11 12.63
N VAL A 317 -2.46 -10.91 13.26
CA VAL A 317 -2.07 -11.99 14.18
C VAL A 317 -1.38 -13.13 13.42
N ALA A 318 -1.94 -13.55 12.30
CA ALA A 318 -1.44 -14.66 11.51
C ALA A 318 -0.02 -14.40 10.95
N LEU A 319 0.23 -13.21 10.43
CA LEU A 319 1.54 -12.82 9.90
C LEU A 319 2.58 -12.69 11.00
N ALA A 320 2.22 -12.15 12.16
CA ALA A 320 3.11 -12.12 13.33
C ALA A 320 3.51 -13.54 13.76
N MET A 321 2.53 -14.45 13.89
CA MET A 321 2.78 -15.85 14.29
C MET A 321 3.63 -16.59 13.24
N GLY A 322 3.29 -16.44 11.97
CA GLY A 322 4.01 -17.06 10.86
C GLY A 322 5.46 -16.59 10.77
N SER A 323 5.68 -15.30 10.87
CA SER A 323 7.02 -14.72 10.77
C SER A 323 7.92 -15.08 11.93
N ILE A 324 7.42 -15.07 13.19
CA ILE A 324 8.19 -15.51 14.35
C ILE A 324 8.61 -16.97 14.19
N SER A 325 7.68 -17.85 13.78
CA SER A 325 7.98 -19.26 13.54
C SER A 325 9.03 -19.43 12.45
N ALA A 326 8.92 -18.69 11.35
CA ALA A 326 9.89 -18.70 10.27
C ALA A 326 11.26 -18.17 10.70
N LEU A 327 11.32 -17.15 11.56
CA LEU A 327 12.55 -16.61 12.13
C LEU A 327 13.28 -17.67 12.96
N ILE A 328 12.58 -18.35 13.85
CA ILE A 328 13.15 -19.41 14.69
C ILE A 328 13.76 -20.51 13.82
N ILE A 329 13.02 -20.98 12.82
CA ILE A 329 13.50 -22.02 11.88
C ILE A 329 14.73 -21.52 11.11
N SER A 330 14.72 -20.26 10.67
CA SER A 330 15.83 -19.66 9.93
C SER A 330 17.09 -19.49 10.78
N ILE A 331 16.98 -19.09 12.04
CA ILE A 331 18.10 -19.00 12.97
C ILE A 331 18.72 -20.40 13.19
N ILE A 332 17.89 -21.41 13.47
CA ILE A 332 18.34 -22.80 13.64
C ILE A 332 19.06 -23.28 12.36
N TYR A 333 18.49 -23.00 11.20
CA TYR A 333 19.09 -23.36 9.91
C TYR A 333 20.48 -22.72 9.71
N PHE A 334 20.63 -21.42 9.95
CA PHE A 334 21.89 -20.71 9.76
C PHE A 334 23.00 -21.20 10.72
N ILE A 335 22.62 -21.46 11.99
CA ILE A 335 23.53 -22.01 12.99
C ILE A 335 23.94 -23.45 12.63
N ALA A 336 22.99 -24.30 12.26
CA ALA A 336 23.25 -25.68 11.85
C ALA A 336 24.15 -25.77 10.59
N ARG A 337 24.01 -24.79 9.68
CA ARG A 337 24.90 -24.66 8.52
C ARG A 337 26.30 -24.10 8.86
N GLY A 338 26.47 -23.53 10.04
CA GLY A 338 27.70 -22.87 10.45
C GLY A 338 28.04 -21.59 9.69
N VAL A 339 27.03 -20.97 9.02
CA VAL A 339 27.23 -19.70 8.25
C VAL A 339 27.09 -18.47 9.11
N ILE A 340 26.34 -18.55 10.23
CA ILE A 340 26.20 -17.50 11.23
C ILE A 340 26.34 -18.09 12.61
N SER A 341 27.09 -17.43 13.52
CA SER A 341 27.16 -17.81 14.93
C SER A 341 25.88 -17.47 15.68
N PHE A 342 25.66 -18.12 16.85
CA PHE A 342 24.54 -17.78 17.72
C PHE A 342 24.59 -16.31 18.16
N GLU A 343 25.76 -15.82 18.58
CA GLU A 343 25.97 -14.43 18.98
C GLU A 343 25.54 -13.46 17.87
N LYS A 344 26.04 -13.67 16.65
CA LYS A 344 25.70 -12.84 15.50
C LYS A 344 24.22 -12.91 15.11
N SER A 345 23.56 -14.06 15.38
CA SER A 345 22.12 -14.19 15.21
C SER A 345 21.35 -13.35 16.23
N MET A 346 21.85 -13.23 17.46
CA MET A 346 21.23 -12.37 18.48
C MET A 346 21.46 -10.89 18.19
N ASP A 347 22.62 -10.49 17.70
CA ASP A 347 22.90 -9.12 17.28
C ASP A 347 21.93 -8.66 16.17
N SER A 348 21.58 -9.57 15.26
CA SER A 348 20.65 -9.29 14.17
C SER A 348 19.25 -8.84 14.65
N LEU A 349 18.84 -9.21 15.87
CA LEU A 349 17.54 -8.80 16.43
C LEU A 349 17.48 -7.27 16.60
N SER A 350 18.52 -6.69 17.20
CA SER A 350 18.59 -5.23 17.40
C SER A 350 18.74 -4.47 16.08
N GLU A 351 19.55 -4.98 15.17
CA GLU A 351 19.80 -4.34 13.88
C GLU A 351 18.58 -4.40 12.96
N GLY A 352 17.91 -5.56 12.92
CA GLY A 352 16.69 -5.75 12.15
C GLY A 352 15.56 -4.86 12.66
N PHE A 353 15.38 -4.78 13.99
CA PHE A 353 14.43 -3.84 14.59
C PHE A 353 14.74 -2.40 14.17
N SER A 354 15.99 -1.98 14.32
CA SER A 354 16.43 -0.63 13.98
C SER A 354 16.18 -0.27 12.50
N SER A 355 16.26 -1.25 11.60
CA SER A 355 16.02 -1.04 10.18
C SER A 355 14.55 -0.73 9.86
N MET A 356 13.62 -1.14 10.71
CA MET A 356 12.16 -0.98 10.52
C MET A 356 11.56 0.18 11.32
N VAL A 357 12.33 0.83 12.20
CA VAL A 357 11.83 1.94 13.04
C VAL A 357 11.14 3.02 12.21
N GLY A 358 11.71 3.40 11.06
CA GLY A 358 11.11 4.42 10.20
C GLY A 358 9.71 4.05 9.69
N ALA A 359 9.53 2.83 9.21
CA ALA A 359 8.23 2.32 8.74
C ALA A 359 7.22 2.24 9.89
N ILE A 360 7.63 1.71 11.06
CA ILE A 360 6.78 1.59 12.25
C ILE A 360 6.29 2.98 12.73
N LEU A 361 7.18 3.98 12.74
CA LEU A 361 6.80 5.35 13.13
C LEU A 361 5.78 5.96 12.16
N ILE A 362 6.00 5.81 10.84
CA ILE A 362 5.07 6.34 9.84
C ILE A 362 3.72 5.63 9.98
N LEU A 363 3.71 4.30 10.08
CA LEU A 363 2.49 3.52 10.23
C LEU A 363 1.72 3.89 11.51
N THR A 364 2.42 4.06 12.65
CA THR A 364 1.82 4.55 13.90
C THR A 364 1.13 5.90 13.73
N MET A 365 1.83 6.86 13.12
CA MET A 365 1.28 8.20 12.93
C MET A 365 0.14 8.23 11.91
N ALA A 366 0.24 7.49 10.81
CA ALA A 366 -0.81 7.42 9.80
C ALA A 366 -2.09 6.79 10.37
N THR A 367 -1.97 5.68 11.11
CA THR A 367 -3.11 5.04 11.80
C THR A 367 -3.70 5.95 12.88
N SER A 368 -2.86 6.69 13.63
CA SER A 368 -3.35 7.69 14.61
C SER A 368 -4.17 8.79 13.93
N LEU A 369 -3.69 9.31 12.82
CA LEU A 369 -4.41 10.32 12.04
C LEU A 369 -5.73 9.78 11.50
N LYS A 370 -5.73 8.52 11.01
CA LYS A 370 -6.93 7.80 10.56
C LYS A 370 -7.96 7.69 11.69
N ASN A 371 -7.55 7.19 12.87
CA ASN A 371 -8.45 7.04 14.02
C ASN A 371 -9.09 8.37 14.43
N LEU A 372 -8.29 9.45 14.53
CA LEU A 372 -8.82 10.78 14.85
C LEU A 372 -9.80 11.29 13.81
N SER A 373 -9.50 11.11 12.53
CA SER A 373 -10.34 11.61 11.44
C SER A 373 -11.62 10.79 11.26
N ASN A 374 -11.55 9.45 11.37
CA ASN A 374 -12.70 8.59 11.17
C ASN A 374 -13.54 8.47 12.43
N ASP A 375 -12.94 8.05 13.55
CA ASP A 375 -13.70 7.66 14.74
C ASP A 375 -14.16 8.88 15.56
N LEU A 376 -13.33 9.95 15.62
CA LEU A 376 -13.63 11.12 16.43
C LEU A 376 -14.22 12.29 15.64
N LEU A 377 -13.92 12.40 14.35
CA LEU A 377 -14.43 13.48 13.50
C LEU A 377 -15.46 13.02 12.47
N GLY A 378 -15.66 11.71 12.27
CA GLY A 378 -16.68 11.17 11.38
C GLY A 378 -16.43 11.49 9.90
N SER A 379 -15.16 11.40 9.44
CA SER A 379 -14.84 11.69 8.03
C SER A 379 -15.59 10.77 7.07
N GLN A 380 -15.80 9.55 7.48
CA GLN A 380 -16.56 8.55 6.75
C GLN A 380 -18.04 8.92 6.64
N ASP A 381 -18.65 9.34 7.75
CA ASP A 381 -20.05 9.76 7.78
C ASP A 381 -20.29 11.00 6.91
N PHE A 382 -19.35 11.94 6.91
CA PHE A 382 -19.42 13.13 6.05
C PHE A 382 -19.43 12.76 4.57
N VAL A 383 -18.49 11.90 4.13
CA VAL A 383 -18.43 11.48 2.72
C VAL A 383 -19.64 10.64 2.34
N GLY A 384 -20.07 9.73 3.23
CA GLY A 384 -21.30 8.96 3.04
C GLY A 384 -22.55 9.84 2.90
N GLY A 385 -22.64 10.92 3.68
CA GLY A 385 -23.71 11.91 3.57
C GLY A 385 -23.70 12.66 2.23
N LEU A 386 -22.52 13.04 1.73
CA LEU A 386 -22.37 13.67 0.40
C LEU A 386 -22.81 12.72 -0.72
N MET A 387 -22.46 11.44 -0.64
CA MET A 387 -22.83 10.43 -1.64
C MET A 387 -24.34 10.23 -1.71
N LYS A 388 -25.02 10.09 -0.56
CA LYS A 388 -26.49 9.96 -0.51
C LYS A 388 -27.20 11.16 -1.11
N GLY A 389 -26.64 12.37 -0.99
CA GLY A 389 -27.19 13.59 -1.58
C GLY A 389 -27.00 13.74 -3.10
N ALA A 390 -26.06 13.00 -3.69
CA ALA A 390 -25.73 13.10 -5.12
C ALA A 390 -26.63 12.24 -6.04
N VAL A 391 -27.52 11.42 -5.47
CA VAL A 391 -28.40 10.50 -6.23
C VAL A 391 -29.55 11.26 -6.89
N GLY A 392 -29.38 11.59 -8.16
CA GLY A 392 -30.40 12.13 -9.06
C GLY A 392 -30.37 11.37 -10.40
N ASN A 393 -31.15 11.78 -11.40
CA ASN A 393 -31.41 11.11 -12.70
C ASN A 393 -30.20 10.71 -13.59
N LEU A 394 -29.04 10.40 -13.01
CA LEU A 394 -27.76 10.19 -13.70
C LEU A 394 -27.15 8.81 -13.44
N ASN A 395 -27.97 7.75 -13.33
CA ASN A 395 -27.54 6.39 -12.97
C ASN A 395 -26.33 5.88 -13.77
N SER A 396 -26.25 6.17 -15.07
CA SER A 396 -25.14 5.74 -15.92
C SER A 396 -23.81 6.45 -15.61
N PHE A 397 -23.83 7.61 -14.97
CA PHE A 397 -22.62 8.32 -14.53
C PHE A 397 -22.14 7.90 -13.15
N LEU A 398 -23.03 7.29 -12.34
CA LEU A 398 -22.75 6.94 -10.95
C LEU A 398 -21.49 6.09 -10.76
N PRO A 399 -21.20 5.06 -11.58
CA PRO A 399 -19.96 4.30 -11.40
C PRO A 399 -18.69 5.17 -11.49
N ALA A 400 -18.63 6.11 -12.42
CA ALA A 400 -17.50 7.03 -12.52
C ALA A 400 -17.43 7.99 -11.32
N VAL A 401 -18.58 8.47 -10.84
CA VAL A 401 -18.67 9.33 -9.64
C VAL A 401 -18.23 8.54 -8.41
N ILE A 402 -18.71 7.31 -8.22
CA ILE A 402 -18.31 6.42 -7.12
C ILE A 402 -16.80 6.19 -7.15
N PHE A 403 -16.24 5.90 -8.33
CA PHE A 403 -14.78 5.72 -8.50
C PHE A 403 -13.99 6.95 -8.04
N VAL A 404 -14.37 8.14 -8.50
CA VAL A 404 -13.69 9.40 -8.13
C VAL A 404 -13.84 9.69 -6.64
N VAL A 405 -15.01 9.50 -6.06
CA VAL A 405 -15.24 9.70 -4.62
C VAL A 405 -14.43 8.70 -3.79
N ALA A 406 -14.38 7.43 -4.21
CA ALA A 406 -13.57 6.42 -3.55
C ALA A 406 -12.07 6.77 -3.59
N ILE A 407 -11.56 7.32 -4.72
CA ILE A 407 -10.19 7.83 -4.81
C ILE A 407 -9.94 8.90 -3.75
N PHE A 408 -10.79 9.92 -3.69
CA PHE A 408 -10.60 11.02 -2.75
C PHE A 408 -10.69 10.55 -1.29
N LEU A 409 -11.62 9.65 -0.98
CA LEU A 409 -11.79 9.12 0.36
C LEU A 409 -10.57 8.28 0.78
N ALA A 410 -10.15 7.33 -0.05
CA ALA A 410 -8.98 6.49 0.22
C ALA A 410 -7.69 7.33 0.30
N PHE A 411 -7.52 8.30 -0.59
CA PHE A 411 -6.39 9.22 -0.55
C PHE A 411 -6.32 10.01 0.76
N ALA A 412 -7.47 10.53 1.22
CA ALA A 412 -7.56 11.35 2.43
C ALA A 412 -7.45 10.53 3.73
N THR A 413 -7.90 9.28 3.71
CA THR A 413 -7.90 8.41 4.90
C THR A 413 -6.70 7.47 4.95
N GLY A 414 -6.01 7.27 3.82
CA GLY A 414 -4.89 6.33 3.70
C GLY A 414 -5.30 4.86 3.89
N THR A 415 -6.54 4.52 3.55
CA THR A 415 -7.01 3.14 3.68
C THR A 415 -8.08 2.78 2.64
N SER A 416 -7.79 1.73 1.90
CA SER A 416 -8.78 1.12 1.02
C SER A 416 -9.91 0.45 1.81
N TRP A 417 -9.58 -0.25 2.89
CA TRP A 417 -10.51 -1.02 3.72
C TRP A 417 -11.59 -0.14 4.34
N GLY A 418 -11.20 1.00 4.91
CA GLY A 418 -12.14 1.99 5.44
C GLY A 418 -13.03 2.57 4.36
N THR A 419 -12.50 2.78 3.16
CA THR A 419 -13.22 3.35 2.03
C THR A 419 -14.34 2.44 1.54
N PHE A 420 -14.04 1.17 1.24
CA PHE A 420 -15.07 0.26 0.77
C PHE A 420 -16.04 -0.16 1.88
N GLY A 421 -15.59 -0.22 3.12
CA GLY A 421 -16.46 -0.47 4.28
C GLY A 421 -17.62 0.53 4.41
N ILE A 422 -17.41 1.79 3.95
CA ILE A 422 -18.45 2.81 3.95
C ILE A 422 -19.26 2.78 2.66
N LEU A 423 -18.56 2.71 1.53
CA LEU A 423 -19.21 2.93 0.25
C LEU A 423 -20.02 1.72 -0.22
N ILE A 424 -19.61 0.46 0.11
CA ILE A 424 -20.37 -0.73 -0.28
C ILE A 424 -21.80 -0.70 0.27
N PRO A 425 -22.06 -0.46 1.59
CA PRO A 425 -23.43 -0.36 2.10
C PRO A 425 -24.25 0.76 1.43
N ILE A 426 -23.63 1.85 1.02
CA ILE A 426 -24.29 2.92 0.29
C ILE A 426 -24.68 2.44 -1.12
N ILE A 427 -23.76 1.79 -1.83
CA ILE A 427 -23.98 1.28 -3.18
C ILE A 427 -25.08 0.22 -3.19
N THR A 428 -25.12 -0.68 -2.19
CA THR A 428 -26.18 -1.68 -2.03
C THR A 428 -27.56 -1.04 -1.83
N SER A 429 -27.61 0.17 -1.27
CA SER A 429 -28.86 0.93 -1.14
C SER A 429 -29.26 1.73 -2.39
N MET A 430 -28.31 1.94 -3.32
CA MET A 430 -28.51 2.76 -4.52
C MET A 430 -28.93 1.95 -5.75
N PHE A 431 -28.47 0.71 -5.86
CA PHE A 431 -28.70 -0.14 -7.02
C PHE A 431 -29.44 -1.43 -6.61
N GLU A 432 -30.25 -1.96 -7.51
CA GLU A 432 -30.89 -3.27 -7.29
C GLU A 432 -29.83 -4.38 -7.34
N ILE A 433 -29.85 -5.24 -6.32
CA ILE A 433 -28.92 -6.35 -6.19
C ILE A 433 -29.07 -7.30 -7.38
N GLY A 434 -27.95 -7.62 -8.03
CA GLY A 434 -27.91 -8.50 -9.20
C GLY A 434 -27.94 -7.79 -10.54
N GLU A 435 -28.31 -6.51 -10.61
CA GLU A 435 -28.24 -5.72 -11.84
C GLU A 435 -26.78 -5.38 -12.23
N PRO A 436 -26.50 -5.19 -13.54
CA PRO A 436 -25.14 -4.84 -14.00
C PRO A 436 -24.56 -3.60 -13.30
N LEU A 437 -25.35 -2.54 -13.09
CA LEU A 437 -24.90 -1.31 -12.43
C LEU A 437 -24.47 -1.53 -10.97
N PHE A 438 -25.08 -2.50 -10.29
CA PHE A 438 -24.67 -2.89 -8.94
C PHE A 438 -23.21 -3.36 -8.92
N PHE A 439 -22.86 -4.33 -9.77
CA PHE A 439 -21.48 -4.86 -9.83
C PHE A 439 -20.48 -3.85 -10.36
N ILE A 440 -20.88 -3.00 -11.30
CA ILE A 440 -20.05 -1.90 -11.81
C ILE A 440 -19.80 -0.89 -10.68
N GLY A 441 -20.81 -0.56 -9.88
CA GLY A 441 -20.71 0.34 -8.72
C GLY A 441 -19.81 -0.21 -7.63
N ILE A 442 -20.00 -1.48 -7.25
CA ILE A 442 -19.10 -2.17 -6.30
C ILE A 442 -17.66 -2.14 -6.81
N SER A 443 -17.46 -2.49 -8.07
CA SER A 443 -16.14 -2.47 -8.68
C SER A 443 -15.53 -1.08 -8.74
N ALA A 444 -16.31 -0.05 -9.03
CA ALA A 444 -15.87 1.34 -9.02
C ALA A 444 -15.39 1.79 -7.63
N CYS A 445 -16.12 1.39 -6.59
CA CYS A 445 -15.71 1.61 -5.20
C CYS A 445 -14.37 0.93 -4.89
N LEU A 446 -14.26 -0.36 -5.17
CA LEU A 446 -13.05 -1.14 -4.90
C LEU A 446 -11.83 -0.62 -5.68
N SER A 447 -12.00 -0.35 -6.96
CA SER A 447 -10.98 0.26 -7.82
C SER A 447 -10.55 1.63 -7.35
N GLY A 448 -11.50 2.47 -6.98
CA GLY A 448 -11.22 3.81 -6.49
C GLY A 448 -10.50 3.80 -5.14
N ALA A 449 -10.88 2.87 -4.26
CA ALA A 449 -10.22 2.66 -2.99
C ALA A 449 -8.74 2.28 -3.20
N VAL A 450 -8.43 1.30 -4.05
CA VAL A 450 -7.05 0.92 -4.39
C VAL A 450 -6.29 2.10 -5.01
N CYS A 451 -6.91 2.84 -5.93
CA CYS A 451 -6.27 3.98 -6.58
C CYS A 451 -5.88 5.08 -5.59
N GLY A 452 -6.83 5.48 -4.74
CA GLY A 452 -6.61 6.54 -3.73
C GLY A 452 -5.55 6.14 -2.71
N ASP A 453 -5.56 4.89 -2.30
CA ASP A 453 -4.58 4.29 -1.41
C ASP A 453 -3.18 4.33 -2.02
N HIS A 454 -3.00 3.80 -3.22
CA HIS A 454 -1.72 3.83 -3.96
C HIS A 454 -1.08 5.21 -4.08
N ILE A 455 -1.87 6.26 -4.23
CA ILE A 455 -1.32 7.62 -4.40
C ILE A 455 -1.22 8.39 -3.08
N SER A 456 -1.69 7.81 -1.97
CA SER A 456 -1.71 8.45 -0.65
C SER A 456 -0.37 8.31 0.09
N PRO A 457 0.19 9.41 0.62
CA PRO A 457 1.41 9.34 1.43
C PRO A 457 1.18 8.80 2.84
N ILE A 458 -0.05 8.54 3.23
CA ILE A 458 -0.42 7.98 4.54
C ILE A 458 -0.98 6.55 4.43
N SER A 459 -0.91 5.96 3.22
CA SER A 459 -1.33 4.60 2.96
C SER A 459 -0.37 3.60 3.61
N ASP A 460 -0.94 2.57 4.21
CA ASP A 460 -0.20 1.47 4.81
C ASP A 460 0.54 0.63 3.76
N THR A 461 -0.09 0.31 2.61
CA THR A 461 0.57 -0.45 1.52
C THR A 461 1.71 0.33 0.87
N THR A 462 1.55 1.64 0.65
CA THR A 462 2.60 2.53 0.14
C THR A 462 3.78 2.64 1.12
N ILE A 463 3.50 2.66 2.44
CA ILE A 463 4.52 2.62 3.49
C ILE A 463 5.28 1.29 3.44
N MET A 464 4.57 0.16 3.37
CA MET A 464 5.16 -1.18 3.35
C MET A 464 5.97 -1.45 2.07
N SER A 465 5.48 -1.03 0.90
CA SER A 465 6.20 -1.12 -0.37
C SER A 465 7.50 -0.33 -0.34
N SER A 466 7.47 0.87 0.26
CA SER A 466 8.67 1.68 0.50
C SER A 466 9.67 0.97 1.40
N ALA A 467 9.19 0.39 2.51
CA ALA A 467 10.01 -0.33 3.49
C ALA A 467 10.61 -1.61 2.87
N GLY A 468 9.82 -2.43 2.21
CA GLY A 468 10.25 -3.64 1.52
C GLY A 468 11.32 -3.35 0.46
N ALA A 469 11.10 -2.35 -0.38
CA ALA A 469 12.06 -1.91 -1.38
C ALA A 469 13.29 -1.20 -0.78
N GLY A 470 13.23 -0.74 0.47
CA GLY A 470 14.26 0.12 1.07
C GLY A 470 14.34 1.50 0.39
N CYS A 471 13.21 2.03 -0.03
CA CYS A 471 13.04 3.33 -0.67
C CYS A 471 12.69 4.40 0.36
N VAL A 472 13.12 5.64 0.12
CA VAL A 472 12.61 6.79 0.89
C VAL A 472 11.12 6.96 0.58
N HIS A 473 10.26 6.90 1.60
CA HIS A 473 8.80 6.88 1.43
C HIS A 473 8.26 8.05 0.59
N VAL A 474 8.69 9.28 0.86
CA VAL A 474 8.27 10.47 0.08
C VAL A 474 8.68 10.38 -1.39
N ASP A 475 9.84 9.78 -1.67
CA ASP A 475 10.32 9.61 -3.04
C ASP A 475 9.46 8.59 -3.79
N HIS A 476 9.05 7.51 -3.10
CA HIS A 476 8.10 6.55 -3.64
C HIS A 476 6.76 7.22 -3.97
N VAL A 477 6.13 7.88 -2.99
CA VAL A 477 4.86 8.60 -3.21
C VAL A 477 4.95 9.58 -4.37
N LYS A 478 6.00 10.42 -4.39
CA LYS A 478 6.21 11.43 -5.44
C LYS A 478 6.32 10.82 -6.84
N THR A 479 7.00 9.68 -6.96
CA THR A 479 7.21 9.01 -8.25
C THR A 479 5.98 8.25 -8.70
N GLN A 480 5.26 7.61 -7.79
CA GLN A 480 4.05 6.83 -8.05
C GLN A 480 2.85 7.68 -8.41
N LEU A 481 2.70 8.86 -7.79
CA LEU A 481 1.56 9.76 -8.00
C LEU A 481 1.28 10.04 -9.48
N ALA A 482 2.32 10.34 -10.26
CA ALA A 482 2.16 10.63 -11.69
C ALA A 482 1.62 9.42 -12.48
N TYR A 483 2.04 8.22 -12.11
CA TYR A 483 1.63 6.97 -12.72
C TYR A 483 0.20 6.61 -12.33
N GLY A 484 -0.10 6.64 -11.03
CA GLY A 484 -1.43 6.35 -10.51
C GLY A 484 -2.51 7.29 -11.08
N LEU A 485 -2.24 8.60 -11.14
CA LEU A 485 -3.17 9.57 -11.73
C LEU A 485 -3.38 9.35 -13.23
N SER A 486 -2.36 8.91 -13.98
CA SER A 486 -2.50 8.60 -15.40
C SER A 486 -3.46 7.43 -15.62
N VAL A 487 -3.31 6.36 -14.82
CA VAL A 487 -4.22 5.19 -14.87
C VAL A 487 -5.61 5.56 -14.37
N ALA A 488 -5.71 6.37 -13.29
CA ALA A 488 -6.98 6.83 -12.75
C ALA A 488 -7.83 7.60 -13.77
N ALA A 489 -7.20 8.50 -14.56
CA ALA A 489 -7.88 9.23 -15.62
C ALA A 489 -8.46 8.29 -16.69
N ILE A 490 -7.69 7.28 -17.10
CA ILE A 490 -8.15 6.28 -18.08
C ILE A 490 -9.27 5.41 -17.48
N ALA A 491 -9.12 4.96 -16.23
CA ALA A 491 -10.12 4.17 -15.54
C ALA A 491 -11.43 4.93 -15.33
N THR A 492 -11.38 6.24 -15.04
CA THR A 492 -12.58 7.10 -14.94
C THR A 492 -13.40 7.06 -16.24
N ILE A 493 -12.73 7.19 -17.39
CA ILE A 493 -13.41 7.11 -18.70
C ILE A 493 -13.94 5.69 -18.95
N SER A 494 -13.18 4.65 -18.54
CA SER A 494 -13.66 3.26 -18.63
C SER A 494 -14.93 3.03 -17.79
N TYR A 495 -15.04 3.65 -16.60
CA TYR A 495 -16.27 3.60 -15.80
C TYR A 495 -17.43 4.37 -16.43
N LEU A 496 -17.17 5.49 -17.11
CA LEU A 496 -18.20 6.17 -17.89
C LEU A 496 -18.72 5.24 -19.01
N ILE A 497 -17.84 4.63 -19.78
CA ILE A 497 -18.22 3.69 -20.85
C ILE A 497 -19.01 2.51 -20.27
N ALA A 498 -18.56 1.92 -19.14
CA ALA A 498 -19.25 0.82 -18.49
C ALA A 498 -20.65 1.20 -17.99
N GLY A 499 -20.81 2.40 -17.43
CA GLY A 499 -22.10 2.89 -16.96
C GLY A 499 -23.16 3.05 -18.07
N PHE A 500 -22.73 3.34 -19.31
CA PHE A 500 -23.63 3.44 -20.46
C PHE A 500 -23.81 2.13 -21.22
N THR A 501 -22.78 1.27 -21.27
CA THR A 501 -22.79 0.07 -22.14
C THR A 501 -22.98 -1.24 -21.38
N TYR A 502 -22.80 -1.21 -20.06
CA TYR A 502 -22.77 -2.39 -19.19
C TYR A 502 -21.73 -3.46 -19.61
N SER A 503 -20.74 -3.08 -20.43
CA SER A 503 -19.76 -3.99 -21.04
C SER A 503 -18.37 -3.79 -20.42
N ALA A 504 -17.91 -4.78 -19.66
CA ALA A 504 -16.54 -4.82 -19.16
C ALA A 504 -15.52 -4.91 -20.31
N VAL A 505 -15.82 -5.71 -21.34
CA VAL A 505 -14.92 -5.93 -22.49
C VAL A 505 -14.67 -4.63 -23.25
N LEU A 506 -15.73 -3.87 -23.57
CA LEU A 506 -15.61 -2.60 -24.30
C LEU A 506 -14.80 -1.57 -23.49
N SER A 507 -15.08 -1.47 -22.19
CA SER A 507 -14.41 -0.55 -21.29
C SER A 507 -12.94 -0.89 -21.08
N LEU A 508 -12.61 -2.17 -20.93
CA LEU A 508 -11.23 -2.64 -20.85
C LEU A 508 -10.48 -2.46 -22.17
N ALA A 509 -11.10 -2.76 -23.30
CA ALA A 509 -10.49 -2.56 -24.62
C ALA A 509 -10.15 -1.08 -24.84
N PHE A 510 -11.05 -0.18 -24.47
CA PHE A 510 -10.76 1.26 -24.46
C PHE A 510 -9.56 1.58 -23.55
N GLY A 511 -9.57 1.11 -22.30
CA GLY A 511 -8.53 1.40 -21.31
C GLY A 511 -7.14 0.92 -21.76
N VAL A 512 -7.06 -0.33 -22.22
CA VAL A 512 -5.82 -0.90 -22.77
C VAL A 512 -5.35 -0.13 -24.00
N GLY A 513 -6.26 0.17 -24.93
CA GLY A 513 -5.96 1.00 -26.11
C GLY A 513 -5.42 2.38 -25.73
N ALA A 514 -6.04 3.05 -24.76
CA ALA A 514 -5.60 4.35 -24.26
C ALA A 514 -4.20 4.29 -23.62
N ILE A 515 -3.89 3.24 -22.84
CA ILE A 515 -2.55 3.00 -22.28
C ILE A 515 -1.54 2.84 -23.41
N MET A 516 -1.83 2.03 -24.43
CA MET A 516 -0.92 1.80 -25.55
C MET A 516 -0.66 3.09 -26.33
N VAL A 517 -1.70 3.88 -26.63
CA VAL A 517 -1.57 5.19 -27.28
C VAL A 517 -0.73 6.15 -26.42
N PHE A 518 -1.00 6.21 -25.12
CA PHE A 518 -0.24 7.04 -24.19
C PHE A 518 1.25 6.67 -24.20
N MET A 519 1.58 5.39 -24.14
CA MET A 519 2.97 4.92 -24.19
C MET A 519 3.66 5.23 -25.54
N LEU A 520 2.94 5.14 -26.65
CA LEU A 520 3.47 5.51 -27.97
C LEU A 520 3.75 7.02 -28.07
N ILE A 521 2.84 7.86 -27.56
CA ILE A 521 3.04 9.32 -27.51
C ILE A 521 4.27 9.68 -26.66
N LEU A 522 4.42 9.06 -25.49
CA LEU A 522 5.59 9.26 -24.64
C LEU A 522 6.89 8.86 -25.34
N LYS A 523 6.88 7.73 -26.03
CA LYS A 523 8.04 7.25 -26.79
C LYS A 523 8.44 8.22 -27.91
N TYR A 524 7.46 8.73 -28.66
CA TYR A 524 7.69 9.70 -29.72
C TYR A 524 8.29 11.01 -29.17
N LYS A 525 7.68 11.57 -28.10
CA LYS A 525 8.13 12.80 -27.44
C LYS A 525 9.54 12.70 -26.84
N ASN A 526 9.90 11.53 -26.31
CA ASN A 526 11.24 11.31 -25.76
C ASN A 526 12.29 11.17 -26.89
N ARG A 527 11.92 10.61 -28.05
CA ARG A 527 12.79 10.48 -29.21
C ARG A 527 13.12 11.88 -29.83
N GLU A 528 12.14 12.77 -29.94
CA GLU A 528 12.37 14.14 -30.38
C GLU A 528 13.35 14.90 -29.48
N LYS A 529 13.20 14.76 -28.15
CA LYS A 529 14.11 15.40 -27.16
C LYS A 529 15.54 14.83 -27.18
N SER A 530 15.76 13.65 -27.73
CA SER A 530 17.09 13.05 -27.86
C SER A 530 17.78 13.43 -29.19
N LEU A 531 17.01 13.96 -30.13
CA LEU A 531 17.50 14.43 -31.45
C LEU A 531 17.71 15.95 -31.50
N ALA A 532 17.13 16.69 -30.56
CA ALA A 532 17.35 18.11 -30.33
C ALA A 532 18.44 18.34 -29.26
#